data_26b33519b6d6407395032f95fa1fd661
#
_entry.id   26b33519b6d6407395032f95fa1fd661
#
_cell.length_a   1.000
_cell.length_b   1.000
_cell.length_c   1.000
_cell.angle_alpha   90.00
_cell.angle_beta   90.00
_cell.angle_gamma   90.00
#
_symmetry.space_group_name_H-M   'P 1'
#
loop_
_entity.id
_entity.type
_entity.pdbx_description
1 polymer ?
#
loop_
_entity_poly.entity_id
_entity_poly.type
_entity_poly.pdbx_seq_one_letter_code
_entity_poly.pdbx_strand_id
1 'polypeptide(L)'
;MDRVNVYEYDRKNREQVVEAIEESRGQILSWSYFAKEQASFALPVGTSAVFIDLSSLFYNEDRADALISLAELMFNAVQKEQPIDVYVIIERQYSRQAMDLLYYKIADVLSLEELLEIEIDPITNIVDVDQPEFDSVIEHLNTNLFGNIRFKQRLKEELTKYRVFNRIGQQPIFSLLICGASGIGKTEVARLLHNKLAPNEPMIKINFGNYSTQDALNSLIGSPRGYVGSNKGELPDKLMHSRSKVILIDEFEKASKSVYNFFLQLLEEGKFTESLGREYDL
;
A
#
# COMPACT_ATOMS: atom_id res chain seq x y z
N MET A 1 -32.13 -5.80 0.00
CA MET A 1 -31.18 -5.75 1.12
C MET A 1 -30.40 -4.48 0.95
N ASP A 2 -30.47 -3.58 1.90
CA ASP A 2 -29.73 -2.33 1.85
C ASP A 2 -28.26 -2.64 2.08
N ARG A 3 -27.39 -2.13 1.20
CA ARG A 3 -25.96 -2.26 1.31
C ARG A 3 -25.40 -1.02 2.02
N VAL A 4 -24.26 -1.15 2.68
CA VAL A 4 -23.60 -0.09 3.43
C VAL A 4 -22.30 0.29 2.76
N ASN A 5 -21.99 1.58 2.70
CA ASN A 5 -20.67 2.03 2.27
C ASN A 5 -19.63 1.71 3.33
N VAL A 6 -18.47 1.27 2.88
CA VAL A 6 -17.30 1.05 3.72
C VAL A 6 -16.26 2.11 3.37
N TYR A 7 -15.64 2.72 4.36
CA TYR A 7 -14.65 3.76 4.16
C TYR A 7 -13.27 3.20 4.45
N GLU A 8 -12.43 3.16 3.43
CA GLU A 8 -11.05 2.69 3.56
C GLU A 8 -10.10 3.83 3.95
N TYR A 9 -9.08 3.50 4.73
CA TYR A 9 -8.00 4.41 5.09
C TYR A 9 -6.63 3.74 4.99
N ASP A 10 -5.60 4.54 4.70
CA ASP A 10 -4.22 4.07 4.74
C ASP A 10 -3.74 3.93 6.19
N ARG A 11 -3.18 2.78 6.54
CA ARG A 11 -2.66 2.50 7.89
C ARG A 11 -1.69 3.57 8.40
N LYS A 12 -0.90 4.17 7.53
CA LYS A 12 0.05 5.24 7.88
C LYS A 12 -0.63 6.56 8.25
N ASN A 13 -1.85 6.81 7.73
CA ASN A 13 -2.64 7.98 8.07
C ASN A 13 -3.48 7.75 9.33
N ARG A 14 -3.32 6.60 10.00
CA ARG A 14 -4.16 6.20 11.14
C ARG A 14 -4.18 7.24 12.25
N GLU A 15 -3.03 7.84 12.58
CA GLU A 15 -2.96 8.87 13.63
C GLU A 15 -3.79 10.09 13.24
N GLN A 16 -3.65 10.59 12.01
CA GLN A 16 -4.44 11.71 11.48
C GLN A 16 -5.93 11.39 11.41
N VAL A 17 -6.28 10.16 11.01
CA VAL A 17 -7.67 9.68 10.99
C VAL A 17 -8.25 9.66 12.39
N VAL A 18 -7.51 9.18 13.40
CA VAL A 18 -7.95 9.16 14.80
C VAL A 18 -8.17 10.59 15.30
N GLU A 19 -7.21 11.48 15.08
CA GLU A 19 -7.31 12.90 15.47
C GLU A 19 -8.53 13.59 14.83
N ALA A 20 -8.73 13.44 13.52
CA ALA A 20 -9.86 14.04 12.82
C ALA A 20 -11.21 13.50 13.30
N ILE A 21 -11.30 12.20 13.60
CA ILE A 21 -12.50 11.61 14.19
C ILE A 21 -12.77 12.18 15.60
N GLU A 22 -11.76 12.30 16.45
CA GLU A 22 -11.88 12.84 17.79
C GLU A 22 -12.28 14.34 17.77
N GLU A 23 -11.69 15.13 16.89
CA GLU A 23 -12.03 16.54 16.68
C GLU A 23 -13.50 16.72 16.26
N SER A 24 -14.03 15.81 15.44
CA SER A 24 -15.45 15.79 15.05
C SER A 24 -16.40 15.26 16.13
N ARG A 25 -15.89 14.93 17.32
CA ARG A 25 -16.59 14.23 18.40
C ARG A 25 -17.09 12.85 18.00
N GLY A 26 -16.40 12.22 17.05
CA GLY A 26 -16.61 10.83 16.69
C GLY A 26 -15.88 9.88 17.65
N GLN A 27 -16.24 8.62 17.58
CA GLN A 27 -15.58 7.56 18.35
C GLN A 27 -15.28 6.35 17.47
N ILE A 28 -14.06 5.83 17.54
CA ILE A 28 -13.68 4.59 16.88
C ILE A 28 -13.98 3.42 17.81
N LEU A 29 -14.75 2.46 17.32
CA LEU A 29 -15.05 1.22 18.03
C LEU A 29 -14.43 0.03 17.26
N SER A 30 -13.70 -0.80 18.00
CA SER A 30 -13.24 -2.05 17.43
C SER A 30 -14.40 -3.01 17.24
N TRP A 31 -14.28 -3.87 16.22
CA TRP A 31 -15.22 -4.95 16.01
C TRP A 31 -15.45 -5.80 17.29
N SER A 32 -14.42 -6.06 18.08
CA SER A 32 -14.53 -6.86 19.32
C SER A 32 -15.45 -6.23 20.38
N TYR A 33 -15.64 -4.91 20.33
CA TYR A 33 -16.59 -4.20 21.18
C TYR A 33 -18.04 -4.63 20.85
N PHE A 34 -18.37 -4.69 19.56
CA PHE A 34 -19.68 -5.15 19.09
C PHE A 34 -19.98 -6.60 19.39
N ALA A 35 -18.97 -7.46 19.32
CA ALA A 35 -19.14 -8.89 19.58
C ALA A 35 -19.45 -9.18 21.07
N LYS A 36 -19.06 -8.30 21.98
CA LYS A 36 -19.30 -8.47 23.43
C LYS A 36 -20.64 -7.89 23.89
N GLU A 37 -21.11 -6.85 23.28
CA GLU A 37 -22.28 -6.06 23.72
C GLU A 37 -23.57 -6.45 22.98
N GLN A 38 -23.86 -7.72 22.80
CA GLN A 38 -25.02 -8.28 22.09
C GLN A 38 -26.33 -7.52 22.20
N ALA A 39 -26.51 -6.34 21.66
CA ALA A 39 -27.81 -5.68 21.46
C ALA A 39 -28.08 -4.31 22.10
N SER A 40 -27.21 -3.69 22.83
CA SER A 40 -27.44 -2.29 23.20
C SER A 40 -26.24 -1.44 22.84
N PHE A 41 -26.39 -0.61 21.82
CA PHE A 41 -25.49 0.49 21.50
C PHE A 41 -25.59 1.53 22.64
N ALA A 42 -24.91 1.28 23.74
CA ALA A 42 -24.72 2.31 24.77
C ALA A 42 -23.58 3.22 24.29
N LEU A 43 -23.92 4.22 23.49
CA LEU A 43 -22.96 5.20 23.02
C LEU A 43 -22.59 6.16 24.14
N PRO A 44 -21.33 6.60 24.21
CA PRO A 44 -20.93 7.65 25.15
C PRO A 44 -21.76 8.91 24.93
N VAL A 45 -22.13 9.57 26.01
CA VAL A 45 -22.91 10.82 25.97
C VAL A 45 -22.07 11.89 25.24
N GLY A 46 -22.64 12.45 24.18
CA GLY A 46 -22.02 13.55 23.42
C GLY A 46 -21.26 13.10 22.16
N THR A 47 -21.33 11.82 21.78
CA THR A 47 -20.76 11.31 20.53
C THR A 47 -21.64 11.76 19.35
N SER A 48 -21.03 12.34 18.30
CA SER A 48 -21.72 12.78 17.09
C SER A 48 -21.79 11.67 16.02
N ALA A 49 -20.75 10.83 15.95
CA ALA A 49 -20.65 9.74 14.99
C ALA A 49 -19.85 8.56 15.56
N VAL A 50 -20.09 7.36 15.06
CA VAL A 50 -19.35 6.15 15.42
C VAL A 50 -18.71 5.54 14.19
N PHE A 51 -17.44 5.23 14.31
CA PHE A 51 -16.62 4.59 13.28
C PHE A 51 -16.26 3.16 13.72
N ILE A 52 -16.74 2.16 13.00
CA ILE A 52 -16.56 0.75 13.32
C ILE A 52 -15.43 0.19 12.48
N ASP A 53 -14.29 -0.12 13.09
CA ASP A 53 -13.13 -0.64 12.38
C ASP A 53 -13.19 -2.16 12.21
N LEU A 54 -13.33 -2.59 10.96
CA LEU A 54 -13.36 -3.99 10.54
C LEU A 54 -11.98 -4.63 10.37
N SER A 55 -10.92 -3.85 10.34
CA SER A 55 -9.57 -4.32 9.97
C SER A 55 -9.13 -5.55 10.75
N SER A 56 -9.48 -5.58 12.06
CA SER A 56 -9.11 -6.70 12.94
C SER A 56 -9.74 -8.06 12.56
N LEU A 57 -10.82 -8.05 11.76
CA LEU A 57 -11.43 -9.28 11.24
C LEU A 57 -10.55 -9.99 10.21
N PHE A 58 -9.72 -9.21 9.51
CA PHE A 58 -8.92 -9.66 8.39
C PHE A 58 -7.44 -9.92 8.75
N TYR A 59 -7.03 -9.70 10.01
CA TYR A 59 -5.68 -10.00 10.46
C TYR A 59 -5.35 -11.50 10.50
N ASN A 60 -6.34 -12.38 10.64
CA ASN A 60 -6.19 -13.83 10.73
C ASN A 60 -7.02 -14.54 9.66
N GLU A 61 -6.37 -15.02 8.62
CA GLU A 61 -7.03 -15.69 7.49
C GLU A 61 -7.68 -17.04 7.86
N ASP A 62 -7.20 -17.71 8.91
CA ASP A 62 -7.71 -19.03 9.35
C ASP A 62 -9.11 -19.00 10.00
N ARG A 63 -9.72 -17.83 10.20
CA ARG A 63 -11.01 -17.66 10.88
C ARG A 63 -12.10 -17.02 9.99
N ALA A 64 -11.91 -16.99 8.69
CA ALA A 64 -12.77 -16.25 7.76
C ALA A 64 -14.27 -16.59 7.94
N ASP A 65 -14.64 -17.85 8.03
CA ASP A 65 -16.06 -18.27 8.11
C ASP A 65 -16.78 -17.81 9.39
N ALA A 66 -16.14 -17.89 10.53
CA ALA A 66 -16.71 -17.41 11.80
C ALA A 66 -16.82 -15.88 11.82
N LEU A 67 -15.86 -15.20 11.19
CA LEU A 67 -15.80 -13.74 11.12
C LEU A 67 -16.84 -13.18 10.15
N ILE A 68 -17.15 -13.87 9.05
CA ILE A 68 -18.22 -13.48 8.11
C ILE A 68 -19.57 -13.39 8.81
N SER A 69 -19.95 -14.42 9.56
CA SER A 69 -21.22 -14.42 10.29
C SER A 69 -21.34 -13.28 11.31
N LEU A 70 -20.23 -12.95 11.94
CA LEU A 70 -20.16 -11.83 12.88
C LEU A 70 -20.23 -10.48 12.14
N ALA A 71 -19.52 -10.31 11.02
CA ALA A 71 -19.60 -9.11 10.19
C ALA A 71 -21.03 -8.89 9.67
N GLU A 72 -21.74 -9.94 9.26
CA GLU A 72 -23.14 -9.86 8.86
C GLU A 72 -24.06 -9.32 9.96
N LEU A 73 -23.87 -9.77 11.19
CA LEU A 73 -24.63 -9.26 12.34
C LEU A 73 -24.42 -7.78 12.55
N MET A 74 -23.19 -7.33 12.41
CA MET A 74 -22.83 -5.92 12.52
C MET A 74 -23.46 -5.09 11.40
N PHE A 75 -23.33 -5.50 10.14
CA PHE A 75 -23.95 -4.78 9.02
C PHE A 75 -25.47 -4.68 9.19
N ASN A 76 -26.12 -5.72 9.69
CA ASN A 76 -27.55 -5.67 10.04
C ASN A 76 -27.86 -4.70 11.19
N ALA A 77 -26.94 -4.52 12.13
CA ALA A 77 -27.10 -3.55 13.22
C ALA A 77 -26.90 -2.10 12.73
N VAL A 78 -25.94 -1.86 11.85
CA VAL A 78 -25.67 -0.55 11.22
C VAL A 78 -26.82 -0.10 10.32
N GLN A 79 -27.50 -1.02 9.63
CA GLN A 79 -28.62 -0.73 8.74
C GLN A 79 -29.90 -0.27 9.47
N LYS A 80 -30.00 -0.47 10.79
CA LYS A 80 -31.13 0.03 11.55
C LYS A 80 -31.00 1.55 11.74
N GLU A 81 -32.15 2.25 11.76
CA GLU A 81 -32.17 3.67 12.13
C GLU A 81 -31.46 3.88 13.46
N GLN A 82 -30.37 4.61 13.43
CA GLN A 82 -29.57 4.97 14.60
C GLN A 82 -29.77 6.45 14.90
N PRO A 83 -29.73 6.84 16.17
CA PRO A 83 -29.83 8.26 16.57
C PRO A 83 -28.60 9.09 16.19
N ILE A 84 -27.55 8.45 15.71
CA ILE A 84 -26.27 9.07 15.31
C ILE A 84 -25.74 8.40 14.04
N ASP A 85 -24.83 9.08 13.36
CA ASP A 85 -24.18 8.57 12.17
C ASP A 85 -23.23 7.41 12.52
N VAL A 86 -23.32 6.32 11.77
CA VAL A 86 -22.47 5.13 11.93
C VAL A 86 -21.76 4.84 10.63
N TYR A 87 -20.45 4.89 10.69
CA TYR A 87 -19.55 4.61 9.57
C TYR A 87 -18.82 3.29 9.77
N VAL A 88 -18.72 2.49 8.73
CA VAL A 88 -17.90 1.26 8.73
C VAL A 88 -16.58 1.59 8.07
N ILE A 89 -15.47 1.41 8.78
CA ILE A 89 -14.14 1.73 8.28
C ILE A 89 -13.26 0.49 8.21
N ILE A 90 -12.26 0.53 7.33
CA ILE A 90 -11.33 -0.59 7.12
C ILE A 90 -9.96 -0.07 6.63
N GLU A 91 -8.88 -0.70 7.07
CA GLU A 91 -7.57 -0.45 6.44
C GLU A 91 -7.61 -0.84 4.95
N ARG A 92 -7.09 0.01 4.07
CA ARG A 92 -7.10 -0.16 2.59
C ARG A 92 -6.58 -1.53 2.14
N GLN A 93 -5.56 -2.07 2.82
CA GLN A 93 -5.00 -3.39 2.52
C GLN A 93 -6.03 -4.54 2.59
N TYR A 94 -7.14 -4.36 3.32
CA TYR A 94 -8.19 -5.38 3.50
C TYR A 94 -9.47 -5.09 2.69
N SER A 95 -9.58 -3.93 2.06
CA SER A 95 -10.80 -3.49 1.37
C SER A 95 -11.23 -4.46 0.28
N ARG A 96 -10.29 -4.93 -0.55
CA ARG A 96 -10.58 -5.90 -1.61
C ARG A 96 -11.06 -7.23 -1.04
N GLN A 97 -10.41 -7.73 0.00
CA GLN A 97 -10.82 -8.98 0.67
C GLN A 97 -12.21 -8.84 1.32
N ALA A 98 -12.50 -7.69 1.93
CA ALA A 98 -13.82 -7.40 2.46
C ALA A 98 -14.89 -7.36 1.37
N MET A 99 -14.61 -6.72 0.22
CA MET A 99 -15.50 -6.70 -0.93
C MET A 99 -15.78 -8.11 -1.48
N ASP A 100 -14.76 -8.95 -1.62
CA ASP A 100 -14.90 -10.31 -2.12
C ASP A 100 -15.74 -11.18 -1.20
N LEU A 101 -15.57 -11.06 0.11
CA LEU A 101 -16.27 -11.88 1.12
C LEU A 101 -17.66 -11.35 1.47
N LEU A 102 -17.86 -10.02 1.43
CA LEU A 102 -19.07 -9.33 1.90
C LEU A 102 -19.75 -8.51 0.80
N TYR A 103 -19.53 -8.85 -0.49
CA TYR A 103 -20.04 -8.13 -1.66
C TYR A 103 -21.56 -7.88 -1.61
N TYR A 104 -22.30 -8.75 -0.93
CA TYR A 104 -23.76 -8.63 -0.77
C TYR A 104 -24.17 -7.65 0.33
N LYS A 105 -23.25 -7.22 1.19
CA LYS A 105 -23.46 -6.26 2.28
C LYS A 105 -22.83 -4.89 2.01
N ILE A 106 -21.78 -4.85 1.20
CA ILE A 106 -21.05 -3.64 0.87
C ILE A 106 -21.59 -3.05 -0.43
N ALA A 107 -21.92 -1.75 -0.42
CA ALA A 107 -22.34 -1.01 -1.60
C ALA A 107 -21.12 -0.54 -2.39
N ASP A 108 -20.32 0.30 -1.77
CA ASP A 108 -19.11 0.89 -2.32
C ASP A 108 -18.02 0.98 -1.27
N VAL A 109 -16.76 1.06 -1.71
CA VAL A 109 -15.61 1.40 -0.88
C VAL A 109 -15.17 2.82 -1.23
N LEU A 110 -15.23 3.70 -0.24
CA LEU A 110 -14.95 5.13 -0.37
C LEU A 110 -13.71 5.51 0.46
N SER A 111 -13.09 6.65 0.19
CA SER A 111 -11.98 7.13 1.01
C SER A 111 -12.48 7.74 2.31
N LEU A 112 -11.93 7.29 3.45
CA LEU A 112 -12.19 7.89 4.76
C LEU A 112 -11.47 9.24 4.90
N GLU A 113 -10.28 9.34 4.31
CA GLU A 113 -9.52 10.58 4.29
C GLU A 113 -10.27 11.71 3.56
N GLU A 114 -10.95 11.39 2.45
CA GLU A 114 -11.81 12.36 1.76
C GLU A 114 -13.03 12.74 2.59
N LEU A 115 -13.67 11.77 3.27
CA LEU A 115 -14.82 12.04 4.15
C LEU A 115 -14.46 12.98 5.31
N LEU A 116 -13.28 12.80 5.88
CA LEU A 116 -12.77 13.57 7.02
C LEU A 116 -12.00 14.82 6.60
N GLU A 117 -11.93 15.13 5.30
CA GLU A 117 -11.19 16.27 4.74
C GLU A 117 -9.71 16.30 5.18
N ILE A 118 -9.10 15.13 5.36
CA ILE A 118 -7.69 15.02 5.74
C ILE A 118 -6.82 15.34 4.53
N GLU A 119 -5.97 16.36 4.64
CA GLU A 119 -4.97 16.66 3.63
C GLU A 119 -3.91 15.55 3.60
N ILE A 120 -3.91 14.78 2.51
CA ILE A 120 -2.88 13.77 2.28
C ILE A 120 -1.84 14.37 1.35
N ASP A 121 -0.58 14.30 1.77
CA ASP A 121 0.52 14.70 0.91
C ASP A 121 0.45 13.97 -0.45
N PRO A 122 0.42 14.70 -1.55
CA PRO A 122 0.36 14.09 -2.87
C PRO A 122 1.60 13.23 -3.10
N ILE A 123 1.37 11.99 -3.53
CA ILE A 123 2.47 11.15 -4.01
C ILE A 123 2.73 11.55 -5.44
N THR A 124 3.94 11.96 -5.66
CA THR A 124 4.38 12.36 -6.98
C THR A 124 4.90 11.15 -7.74
N ASN A 125 4.14 10.69 -8.73
CA ASN A 125 4.66 9.74 -9.70
C ASN A 125 5.39 10.51 -10.81
N ILE A 126 6.61 10.14 -11.13
CA ILE A 126 7.43 10.84 -12.13
C ILE A 126 6.81 10.87 -13.54
N VAL A 127 5.85 9.98 -13.81
CA VAL A 127 5.10 9.93 -15.08
C VAL A 127 4.04 11.03 -15.13
N ASP A 128 3.41 11.34 -14.00
CA ASP A 128 2.25 12.22 -13.91
C ASP A 128 2.64 13.69 -13.72
N VAL A 129 3.86 13.96 -13.23
CA VAL A 129 4.35 15.33 -13.02
C VAL A 129 4.38 16.14 -14.31
N ASP A 130 4.14 17.43 -14.20
CA ASP A 130 4.33 18.37 -15.31
C ASP A 130 5.82 18.57 -15.64
N GLN A 131 6.12 19.38 -16.66
CA GLN A 131 7.52 19.57 -17.07
C GLN A 131 8.35 20.37 -16.06
N PRO A 132 7.85 21.46 -15.44
CA PRO A 132 8.55 22.18 -14.39
C PRO A 132 8.90 21.30 -13.18
N GLU A 133 7.97 20.46 -12.73
CA GLU A 133 8.18 19.55 -11.62
C GLU A 133 9.19 18.45 -11.96
N PHE A 134 9.11 17.89 -13.18
CA PHE A 134 10.13 16.96 -13.69
C PHE A 134 11.52 17.58 -13.69
N ASP A 135 11.66 18.81 -14.20
CA ASP A 135 12.93 19.52 -14.23
C ASP A 135 13.44 19.79 -12.79
N SER A 136 12.56 20.06 -11.82
CA SER A 136 12.90 20.16 -10.40
C SER A 136 13.43 18.84 -9.82
N VAL A 137 12.87 17.68 -10.20
CA VAL A 137 13.39 16.35 -9.81
C VAL A 137 14.81 16.15 -10.37
N ILE A 138 15.02 16.48 -11.63
CA ILE A 138 16.34 16.36 -12.27
C ILE A 138 17.36 17.32 -11.64
N GLU A 139 16.96 18.55 -11.33
CA GLU A 139 17.83 19.52 -10.65
C GLU A 139 18.21 19.06 -9.25
N HIS A 140 17.26 18.51 -8.49
CA HIS A 140 17.53 17.90 -7.19
C HIS A 140 18.59 16.78 -7.27
N LEU A 141 18.49 15.89 -8.26
CA LEU A 141 19.48 14.86 -8.54
C LEU A 141 20.85 15.48 -8.92
N ASN A 142 20.86 16.48 -9.80
CA ASN A 142 22.09 17.12 -10.25
C ASN A 142 22.85 17.81 -9.13
N THR A 143 22.13 18.43 -8.20
CA THR A 143 22.68 19.16 -7.08
C THR A 143 23.23 18.24 -5.99
N ASN A 144 22.50 17.17 -5.67
CA ASN A 144 22.79 16.32 -4.51
C ASN A 144 23.64 15.07 -4.85
N LEU A 145 23.69 14.65 -6.12
CA LEU A 145 24.55 13.56 -6.57
C LEU A 145 25.86 14.14 -7.11
N PHE A 146 26.96 13.96 -6.39
CA PHE A 146 28.26 14.50 -6.80
C PHE A 146 28.89 13.73 -7.96
N GLY A 147 29.50 14.44 -8.91
CA GLY A 147 30.17 13.84 -10.06
C GLY A 147 29.23 13.18 -11.07
N ASN A 148 29.74 12.16 -11.76
CA ASN A 148 28.97 11.30 -12.68
C ASN A 148 28.10 12.04 -13.74
N ILE A 149 28.63 13.12 -14.33
CA ILE A 149 27.88 14.00 -15.25
C ILE A 149 27.22 13.21 -16.40
N ARG A 150 27.96 12.29 -17.02
CA ARG A 150 27.44 11.44 -18.12
C ARG A 150 26.27 10.56 -17.67
N PHE A 151 26.37 9.99 -16.46
CA PHE A 151 25.30 9.20 -15.89
C PHE A 151 24.03 10.05 -15.66
N LYS A 152 24.17 11.24 -15.10
CA LYS A 152 23.06 12.15 -14.82
C LYS A 152 22.36 12.59 -16.10
N GLN A 153 23.11 12.92 -17.15
CA GLN A 153 22.55 13.26 -18.46
C GLN A 153 21.76 12.09 -19.05
N ARG A 154 22.36 10.89 -19.04
CA ARG A 154 21.68 9.70 -19.54
C ARG A 154 20.44 9.34 -18.73
N LEU A 155 20.49 9.46 -17.40
CA LEU A 155 19.33 9.22 -16.54
C LEU A 155 18.18 10.17 -16.87
N LYS A 156 18.45 11.47 -17.08
CA LYS A 156 17.45 12.44 -17.55
C LYS A 156 16.82 12.01 -18.87
N GLU A 157 17.65 11.63 -19.86
CA GLU A 157 17.18 11.19 -21.18
C GLU A 157 16.29 9.96 -21.08
N GLU A 158 16.70 8.94 -20.33
CA GLU A 158 15.95 7.70 -20.17
C GLU A 158 14.65 7.90 -19.36
N LEU A 159 14.64 8.73 -18.32
CA LEU A 159 13.43 9.11 -17.60
C LEU A 159 12.46 9.89 -18.50
N THR A 160 12.96 10.77 -19.36
CA THR A 160 12.13 11.50 -20.33
C THR A 160 11.46 10.54 -21.32
N LYS A 161 12.20 9.56 -21.85
CA LYS A 161 11.65 8.52 -22.73
C LYS A 161 10.61 7.67 -22.00
N TYR A 162 10.94 7.24 -20.78
CA TYR A 162 10.02 6.44 -19.94
C TYR A 162 8.68 7.13 -19.75
N ARG A 163 8.65 8.43 -19.43
CA ARG A 163 7.41 9.20 -19.29
C ARG A 163 6.53 9.13 -20.54
N VAL A 164 7.14 9.16 -21.73
CA VAL A 164 6.41 9.05 -23.00
C VAL A 164 5.89 7.63 -23.21
N PHE A 165 6.75 6.61 -23.06
CA PHE A 165 6.38 5.22 -23.31
C PHE A 165 5.37 4.67 -22.27
N ASN A 166 5.47 5.11 -21.03
CA ASN A 166 4.50 4.73 -20.00
C ASN A 166 3.11 5.27 -20.32
N ARG A 167 3.00 6.55 -20.71
CA ARG A 167 1.71 7.18 -21.08
C ARG A 167 1.00 6.53 -22.25
N ILE A 168 1.74 5.87 -23.14
CA ILE A 168 1.15 5.10 -24.25
C ILE A 168 1.05 3.59 -23.95
N GLY A 169 1.27 3.19 -22.68
CA GLY A 169 1.10 1.82 -22.21
C GLY A 169 2.16 0.82 -22.67
N GLN A 170 3.31 1.28 -23.19
CA GLN A 170 4.35 0.40 -23.70
C GLN A 170 5.43 0.04 -22.67
N GLN A 171 5.59 0.83 -21.62
CA GLN A 171 6.59 0.59 -20.58
C GLN A 171 5.97 0.84 -19.20
N PRO A 172 5.51 -0.21 -18.50
CA PRO A 172 4.86 -0.05 -17.20
C PRO A 172 5.84 0.40 -16.12
N ILE A 173 7.07 -0.10 -16.11
CA ILE A 173 8.08 0.17 -15.08
C ILE A 173 9.36 0.74 -15.71
N PHE A 174 9.96 1.74 -15.03
CA PHE A 174 11.33 2.16 -15.30
C PHE A 174 12.31 1.34 -14.46
N SER A 175 13.14 0.55 -15.11
CA SER A 175 14.18 -0.21 -14.43
C SER A 175 15.57 0.34 -14.75
N LEU A 176 16.39 0.53 -13.71
CA LEU A 176 17.74 1.05 -13.83
C LEU A 176 18.72 0.13 -13.09
N LEU A 177 19.57 -0.58 -13.86
CA LEU A 177 20.67 -1.35 -13.29
C LEU A 177 21.93 -0.49 -13.21
N ILE A 178 22.37 -0.19 -11.98
CA ILE A 178 23.58 0.60 -11.73
C ILE A 178 24.72 -0.31 -11.29
N CYS A 179 25.71 -0.50 -12.15
CA CYS A 179 26.93 -1.27 -11.86
C CYS A 179 28.10 -0.36 -11.52
N GLY A 180 28.99 -0.82 -10.64
CA GLY A 180 30.22 -0.11 -10.30
C GLY A 180 30.73 -0.46 -8.91
N ALA A 181 31.90 0.07 -8.54
CA ALA A 181 32.54 -0.16 -7.25
C ALA A 181 31.67 0.28 -6.07
N SER A 182 31.97 -0.24 -4.88
CA SER A 182 31.28 0.21 -3.66
C SER A 182 31.58 1.70 -3.38
N GLY A 183 30.64 2.41 -2.80
CA GLY A 183 30.81 3.82 -2.36
C GLY A 183 30.67 4.89 -3.46
N ILE A 184 30.38 4.54 -4.72
CA ILE A 184 30.25 5.51 -5.82
C ILE A 184 28.87 6.18 -5.92
N GLY A 185 27.97 5.93 -4.96
CA GLY A 185 26.67 6.58 -4.91
C GLY A 185 25.51 5.83 -5.61
N LYS A 186 25.63 4.50 -5.89
CA LYS A 186 24.58 3.74 -6.55
C LYS A 186 23.23 3.80 -5.82
N THR A 187 23.23 3.51 -4.54
CA THR A 187 22.04 3.56 -3.67
C THR A 187 21.52 4.98 -3.48
N GLU A 188 22.41 5.97 -3.55
CA GLU A 188 22.08 7.38 -3.38
C GLU A 188 21.13 7.88 -4.47
N VAL A 189 21.25 7.40 -5.69
CA VAL A 189 20.33 7.76 -6.79
C VAL A 189 18.90 7.42 -6.44
N ALA A 190 18.63 6.21 -5.96
CA ALA A 190 17.28 5.79 -5.57
C ALA A 190 16.78 6.60 -4.37
N ARG A 191 17.66 6.87 -3.38
CA ARG A 191 17.32 7.66 -2.20
C ARG A 191 16.95 9.10 -2.55
N LEU A 192 17.68 9.74 -3.45
CA LEU A 192 17.40 11.11 -3.89
C LEU A 192 16.10 11.19 -4.68
N LEU A 193 15.84 10.22 -5.55
CA LEU A 193 14.55 10.13 -6.26
C LEU A 193 13.40 9.94 -5.28
N HIS A 194 13.53 8.99 -4.36
CA HIS A 194 12.50 8.73 -3.35
C HIS A 194 12.23 9.98 -2.49
N ASN A 195 13.26 10.60 -1.93
CA ASN A 195 13.11 11.78 -1.08
C ASN A 195 12.47 12.97 -1.79
N LYS A 196 12.61 13.05 -3.12
CA LYS A 196 11.99 14.12 -3.90
C LYS A 196 10.54 13.80 -4.29
N LEU A 197 10.24 12.54 -4.60
CA LEU A 197 8.92 12.11 -5.09
C LEU A 197 7.96 11.67 -3.98
N ALA A 198 8.49 11.15 -2.87
CA ALA A 198 7.70 10.61 -1.76
C ALA A 198 8.41 10.84 -0.40
N PRO A 199 8.66 12.10 0.02
CA PRO A 199 9.50 12.42 1.18
C PRO A 199 8.96 11.86 2.50
N ASN A 200 7.64 11.75 2.63
CA ASN A 200 6.96 11.32 3.85
C ASN A 200 6.63 9.82 3.85
N GLU A 201 7.03 9.08 2.81
CA GLU A 201 6.83 7.65 2.70
C GLU A 201 8.08 6.87 3.12
N PRO A 202 7.93 5.69 3.73
CA PRO A 202 9.07 4.80 3.93
C PRO A 202 9.61 4.30 2.59
N MET A 203 10.92 4.36 2.42
CA MET A 203 11.56 3.87 1.20
C MET A 203 11.45 2.35 1.09
N ILE A 204 10.95 1.85 -0.04
CA ILE A 204 10.89 0.42 -0.32
C ILE A 204 12.30 -0.05 -0.71
N LYS A 205 12.96 -0.76 0.20
CA LYS A 205 14.28 -1.34 -0.04
C LYS A 205 14.25 -2.84 0.18
N ILE A 206 14.75 -3.61 -0.80
CA ILE A 206 14.89 -5.08 -0.74
C ILE A 206 16.36 -5.42 -0.95
N ASN A 207 16.95 -6.23 -0.06
CA ASN A 207 18.31 -6.70 -0.21
C ASN A 207 18.32 -8.16 -0.68
N PHE A 208 18.73 -8.37 -1.93
CA PHE A 208 18.80 -9.72 -2.51
C PHE A 208 19.89 -10.62 -1.93
N GLY A 209 20.81 -10.08 -1.15
CA GLY A 209 21.71 -10.89 -0.33
C GLY A 209 20.97 -11.85 0.61
N ASN A 210 19.76 -11.51 1.02
CA ASN A 210 18.89 -12.34 1.86
C ASN A 210 18.15 -13.44 1.06
N TYR A 211 18.19 -13.39 -0.28
CA TYR A 211 17.37 -14.20 -1.19
C TYR A 211 18.21 -15.10 -2.11
N SER A 212 19.30 -15.67 -1.58
CA SER A 212 20.22 -16.54 -2.32
C SER A 212 19.84 -18.02 -2.32
N THR A 213 18.91 -18.44 -1.45
CA THR A 213 18.47 -19.84 -1.31
C THR A 213 17.38 -20.22 -2.32
N GLN A 214 17.10 -21.51 -2.49
CA GLN A 214 16.03 -21.98 -3.40
C GLN A 214 14.64 -21.52 -2.95
N ASP A 215 14.37 -21.41 -1.65
CA ASP A 215 13.09 -20.98 -1.08
C ASP A 215 12.96 -19.46 -0.94
N ALA A 216 13.94 -18.73 -1.44
CA ALA A 216 14.00 -17.28 -1.34
C ALA A 216 12.78 -16.57 -1.96
N LEU A 217 12.22 -17.14 -3.03
CA LEU A 217 11.04 -16.58 -3.67
C LEU A 217 9.83 -16.57 -2.72
N ASN A 218 9.65 -17.63 -1.91
CA ASN A 218 8.56 -17.70 -0.92
C ASN A 218 8.71 -16.62 0.16
N SER A 219 9.94 -16.32 0.56
CA SER A 219 10.19 -15.23 1.52
C SER A 219 9.92 -13.85 0.89
N LEU A 220 10.10 -13.72 -0.42
CA LEU A 220 9.90 -12.46 -1.13
C LEU A 220 8.43 -12.17 -1.45
N ILE A 221 7.67 -13.15 -1.96
CA ILE A 221 6.28 -12.98 -2.42
C ILE A 221 5.24 -13.73 -1.60
N GLY A 222 5.65 -14.35 -0.49
CA GLY A 222 4.80 -15.15 0.39
C GLY A 222 4.88 -16.64 0.10
N SER A 223 4.46 -17.44 1.07
CA SER A 223 4.40 -18.90 0.96
C SER A 223 3.00 -19.36 0.57
N PRO A 224 2.86 -20.42 -0.24
CA PRO A 224 1.57 -21.03 -0.54
C PRO A 224 0.86 -21.53 0.73
N ARG A 225 -0.47 -21.61 0.68
CA ARG A 225 -1.28 -22.12 1.79
C ARG A 225 -0.81 -23.51 2.24
N GLY A 226 -0.69 -23.72 3.54
CA GLY A 226 -0.27 -24.99 4.14
C GLY A 226 1.22 -25.10 4.47
N TYR A 227 2.03 -24.10 4.17
CA TYR A 227 3.42 -24.03 4.65
C TYR A 227 3.49 -23.38 6.02
N VAL A 228 4.30 -23.99 6.93
CA VAL A 228 4.59 -23.40 8.25
C VAL A 228 5.61 -22.28 8.05
N GLY A 229 5.16 -21.02 8.22
CA GLY A 229 6.03 -19.84 8.06
C GLY A 229 5.22 -18.58 7.85
N SER A 230 5.89 -17.46 7.57
CA SER A 230 5.24 -16.18 7.28
C SER A 230 4.40 -16.29 6.00
N ASN A 231 3.10 -16.09 6.11
CA ASN A 231 2.19 -16.09 4.96
C ASN A 231 2.37 -14.86 4.06
N LYS A 232 2.99 -13.79 4.56
CA LYS A 232 3.24 -12.54 3.82
C LYS A 232 4.67 -12.49 3.32
N GLY A 233 4.85 -12.13 2.04
CA GLY A 233 6.16 -11.86 1.46
C GLY A 233 6.68 -10.46 1.81
N GLU A 234 8.01 -10.26 1.81
CA GLU A 234 8.62 -8.96 2.10
C GLU A 234 8.20 -7.89 1.08
N LEU A 235 8.10 -8.22 -0.21
CA LEU A 235 7.72 -7.27 -1.26
C LEU A 235 6.25 -6.82 -1.11
N PRO A 236 5.25 -7.71 -1.03
CA PRO A 236 3.87 -7.33 -0.73
C PRO A 236 3.73 -6.50 0.55
N ASP A 237 4.40 -6.90 1.62
CA ASP A 237 4.33 -6.20 2.90
C ASP A 237 4.84 -4.76 2.79
N LYS A 238 5.98 -4.54 2.14
CA LYS A 238 6.52 -3.19 1.92
C LYS A 238 5.65 -2.33 0.99
N LEU A 239 5.07 -2.93 -0.05
CA LEU A 239 4.14 -2.23 -0.95
C LEU A 239 2.85 -1.80 -0.22
N MET A 240 2.40 -2.58 0.75
CA MET A 240 1.24 -2.20 1.57
C MET A 240 1.55 -1.08 2.58
N HIS A 241 2.80 -0.95 3.01
CA HIS A 241 3.21 0.04 4.01
C HIS A 241 3.86 1.29 3.41
N SER A 242 3.95 1.40 2.09
CA SER A 242 4.49 2.57 1.41
C SER A 242 3.80 2.80 0.08
N ARG A 243 3.45 4.06 -0.17
CA ARG A 243 2.96 4.50 -1.49
C ARG A 243 4.11 4.93 -2.41
N SER A 244 5.37 4.85 -1.95
CA SER A 244 6.51 5.22 -2.78
C SER A 244 6.51 4.42 -4.09
N LYS A 245 6.68 5.12 -5.20
CA LYS A 245 6.85 4.50 -6.53
C LYS A 245 8.32 4.21 -6.86
N VAL A 246 9.21 4.35 -5.86
CA VAL A 246 10.64 4.06 -5.99
C VAL A 246 10.98 2.83 -5.15
N ILE A 247 11.41 1.77 -5.82
CA ILE A 247 11.86 0.51 -5.18
C ILE A 247 13.36 0.38 -5.40
N LEU A 248 14.12 0.28 -4.32
CA LEU A 248 15.55 -0.02 -4.35
C LEU A 248 15.78 -1.51 -4.14
N ILE A 249 16.44 -2.13 -5.11
CA ILE A 249 16.93 -3.51 -4.98
C ILE A 249 18.45 -3.46 -4.85
N ASP A 250 18.94 -3.91 -3.70
CA ASP A 250 20.37 -3.98 -3.40
C ASP A 250 20.90 -5.41 -3.57
N GLU A 251 22.17 -5.53 -3.92
CA GLU A 251 22.86 -6.83 -4.10
C GLU A 251 22.16 -7.76 -5.10
N PHE A 252 21.66 -7.18 -6.21
CA PHE A 252 20.91 -7.91 -7.24
C PHE A 252 21.62 -9.16 -7.74
N GLU A 253 22.96 -9.15 -7.83
CA GLU A 253 23.80 -10.26 -8.28
C GLU A 253 23.78 -11.48 -7.35
N LYS A 254 23.28 -11.35 -6.13
CA LYS A 254 23.21 -12.44 -5.14
C LYS A 254 21.89 -13.23 -5.17
N ALA A 255 20.92 -12.76 -5.94
CA ALA A 255 19.61 -13.39 -6.02
C ALA A 255 19.67 -14.82 -6.56
N SER A 256 18.77 -15.68 -6.07
CA SER A 256 18.55 -17.00 -6.65
C SER A 256 17.94 -16.89 -8.06
N LYS A 257 18.08 -17.96 -8.86
CA LYS A 257 17.51 -17.99 -10.21
C LYS A 257 15.99 -17.80 -10.24
N SER A 258 15.27 -18.31 -9.23
CA SER A 258 13.82 -18.14 -9.11
C SER A 258 13.43 -16.67 -8.89
N VAL A 259 14.18 -15.96 -8.06
CA VAL A 259 13.99 -14.53 -7.81
C VAL A 259 14.30 -13.71 -9.07
N TYR A 260 15.37 -14.03 -9.80
CA TYR A 260 15.66 -13.38 -11.09
C TYR A 260 14.52 -13.53 -12.09
N ASN A 261 14.02 -14.76 -12.28
CA ASN A 261 12.95 -15.02 -13.24
C ASN A 261 11.67 -14.27 -12.84
N PHE A 262 11.34 -14.24 -11.56
CA PHE A 262 10.22 -13.46 -11.04
C PHE A 262 10.36 -11.97 -11.36
N PHE A 263 11.55 -11.40 -11.13
CA PHE A 263 11.76 -9.97 -11.42
C PHE A 263 11.75 -9.65 -12.90
N LEU A 264 12.25 -10.53 -13.76
CA LEU A 264 12.16 -10.33 -15.22
C LEU A 264 10.69 -10.21 -15.66
N GLN A 265 9.82 -11.11 -15.18
CA GLN A 265 8.39 -11.05 -15.47
C GLN A 265 7.75 -9.79 -14.87
N LEU A 266 8.05 -9.45 -13.60
CA LEU A 266 7.56 -8.26 -12.94
C LEU A 266 7.90 -6.97 -13.72
N LEU A 267 9.14 -6.85 -14.20
CA LEU A 267 9.59 -5.67 -14.95
C LEU A 267 8.95 -5.57 -16.35
N GLU A 268 8.58 -6.70 -16.95
CA GLU A 268 7.91 -6.75 -18.24
C GLU A 268 6.41 -6.44 -18.13
N GLU A 269 5.73 -7.01 -17.14
CA GLU A 269 4.28 -6.91 -16.98
C GLU A 269 3.84 -5.73 -16.12
N GLY A 270 4.70 -5.19 -15.27
CA GLY A 270 4.36 -4.13 -14.30
C GLY A 270 3.55 -4.60 -13.12
N LYS A 271 3.25 -5.90 -13.02
CA LYS A 271 2.39 -6.49 -12.00
C LYS A 271 2.85 -7.89 -11.60
N PHE A 272 2.43 -8.33 -10.44
CA PHE A 272 2.66 -9.70 -9.99
C PHE A 272 1.52 -10.19 -9.08
N THR A 273 1.44 -11.50 -8.92
CA THR A 273 0.51 -12.14 -8.00
C THR A 273 1.31 -12.76 -6.85
N GLU A 274 0.98 -12.40 -5.61
CA GLU A 274 1.55 -13.06 -4.43
C GLU A 274 1.04 -14.51 -4.28
N SER A 275 1.68 -15.31 -3.46
CA SER A 275 1.35 -16.73 -3.28
C SER A 275 -0.06 -17.01 -2.76
N LEU A 276 -0.73 -16.03 -2.17
CA LEU A 276 -2.12 -16.11 -1.70
C LEU A 276 -3.14 -15.68 -2.77
N GLY A 277 -2.69 -15.29 -3.96
CA GLY A 277 -3.53 -14.94 -5.10
C GLY A 277 -3.90 -13.46 -5.20
N ARG A 278 -3.30 -12.57 -4.38
CA ARG A 278 -3.51 -11.13 -4.51
C ARG A 278 -2.61 -10.57 -5.61
N GLU A 279 -3.19 -9.76 -6.50
CA GLU A 279 -2.45 -9.03 -7.53
C GLU A 279 -1.97 -7.67 -7.00
N TYR A 280 -0.75 -7.32 -7.39
CA TYR A 280 -0.13 -6.01 -7.17
C TYR A 280 0.22 -5.40 -8.53
N ASP A 281 -0.23 -4.16 -8.74
CA ASP A 281 0.11 -3.31 -9.88
C ASP A 281 1.06 -2.21 -9.40
N LEU A 282 2.24 -2.04 -10.08
CA LEU A 282 3.35 -1.20 -9.62
C LEU A 282 3.43 0.16 -10.32
#